data_a5e5c031c9b7d03b14f959b7af823fa1
#
_entry.id   a5e5c031c9b7d03b14f959b7af823fa1
#
_cell.length_a   1.000
_cell.length_b   1.000
_cell.length_c   1.000
_cell.angle_alpha   90.00
_cell.angle_beta   90.00
_cell.angle_gamma   90.00
#
_symmetry.space_group_name_H-M   'P 1'
#
loop_
_entity.id
_entity.type
_entity.pdbx_description
1 polymer ?
#
loop_
_entity_poly.entity_id
_entity_poly.type
_entity_poly.pdbx_seq_one_letter_code
_entity_poly.pdbx_strand_id
1 'polypeptide(L)'
;NFTSWLPAISLTLDGYYNKVKDKIVAMPYNMFIWNMVNLGKVEIWGVDANINTTFQLAKHYSLLLTGNYTYQYAVDKTDPEVVYYKHQIAYTPRHSAGASLALENPFINASLHATGVSKRYIASENRPSNEMDGYIEYGLSLYRSFKIKKFTYNLRGDIINLGNKQYDIVKSYPMPGRSYKLTCSIHF
;
A
#
# COMPACT_ATOMS: atom_id res chain seq x y z
N ASN A 1 -16.36 -4.00 -38.41
CA ASN A 1 -16.44 -4.43 -37.00
C ASN A 1 -15.81 -3.36 -36.15
N PHE A 2 -16.62 -2.43 -35.63
CA PHE A 2 -16.22 -1.53 -34.55
C PHE A 2 -16.13 -2.37 -33.27
N THR A 3 -14.97 -2.89 -32.94
CA THR A 3 -14.65 -3.36 -31.59
C THR A 3 -14.62 -2.13 -30.69
N SER A 4 -15.47 -2.12 -29.66
CA SER A 4 -15.58 -1.01 -28.72
C SER A 4 -14.22 -0.75 -28.06
N TRP A 5 -13.65 0.41 -28.31
CA TRP A 5 -12.43 0.91 -27.70
C TRP A 5 -12.66 1.39 -26.25
N LEU A 6 -13.85 1.17 -25.72
CA LEU A 6 -14.18 1.55 -24.35
C LEU A 6 -13.47 0.60 -23.37
N PRO A 7 -12.64 1.11 -22.48
CA PRO A 7 -11.98 0.29 -21.46
C PRO A 7 -13.03 -0.33 -20.54
N ALA A 8 -12.83 -1.58 -20.14
CA ALA A 8 -13.58 -2.16 -19.04
C ALA A 8 -13.08 -1.51 -17.75
N ILE A 9 -13.88 -0.60 -17.18
CA ILE A 9 -13.57 0.08 -15.92
C ILE A 9 -14.37 -0.58 -14.81
N SER A 10 -13.67 -1.06 -13.78
CA SER A 10 -14.26 -1.49 -12.52
C SER A 10 -13.88 -0.47 -11.43
N LEU A 11 -14.88 0.12 -10.81
CA LEU A 11 -14.73 1.02 -9.67
C LEU A 11 -15.53 0.47 -8.50
N THR A 12 -14.88 0.31 -7.36
CA THR A 12 -15.51 -0.10 -6.10
C THR A 12 -15.30 1.00 -5.06
N LEU A 13 -16.36 1.36 -4.36
CA LEU A 13 -16.35 2.31 -3.25
C LEU A 13 -17.04 1.67 -2.05
N ASP A 14 -16.31 1.56 -0.96
CA ASP A 14 -16.79 0.98 0.30
C ASP A 14 -16.63 1.98 1.43
N GLY A 15 -17.71 2.25 2.15
CA GLY A 15 -17.70 3.06 3.36
C GLY A 15 -17.89 2.18 4.59
N TYR A 16 -17.17 2.44 5.66
CA TYR A 16 -17.28 1.67 6.90
C TYR A 16 -17.25 2.54 8.14
N TYR A 17 -17.89 2.02 9.19
CA TYR A 17 -17.90 2.62 10.51
C TYR A 17 -17.86 1.52 11.59
N ASN A 18 -16.85 1.60 12.47
CA ASN A 18 -16.62 0.61 13.51
C ASN A 18 -16.44 1.29 14.88
N LYS A 19 -17.10 0.74 15.89
CA LYS A 19 -16.84 1.02 17.31
C LYS A 19 -16.25 -0.23 17.94
N VAL A 20 -15.03 -0.13 18.42
CA VAL A 20 -14.32 -1.24 19.06
C VAL A 20 -14.14 -0.91 20.54
N LYS A 21 -14.43 -1.87 21.41
CA LYS A 21 -14.11 -1.82 22.83
C LYS A 21 -12.93 -2.72 23.13
N ASP A 22 -12.14 -2.35 24.12
CA ASP A 22 -11.00 -3.14 24.61
C ASP A 22 -9.99 -3.52 23.49
N LYS A 23 -9.72 -2.58 22.58
CA LYS A 23 -8.76 -2.79 21.51
C LYS A 23 -7.34 -2.83 22.04
N ILE A 24 -6.69 -3.97 21.90
CA ILE A 24 -5.27 -4.12 22.23
C ILE A 24 -4.44 -3.76 20.99
N VAL A 25 -3.46 -2.88 21.16
CA VAL A 25 -2.48 -2.51 20.14
C VAL A 25 -1.07 -2.71 20.66
N ALA A 26 -0.20 -3.21 19.81
CA ALA A 26 1.23 -3.27 20.09
C ALA A 26 1.85 -1.93 19.68
N MET A 27 2.52 -1.25 20.60
CA MET A 27 3.24 0.00 20.34
C MET A 27 4.72 -0.17 20.68
N PRO A 28 5.64 0.20 19.78
CA PRO A 28 7.07 0.13 20.08
C PRO A 28 7.40 1.18 21.14
N TYR A 29 7.94 0.71 22.26
CA TYR A 29 8.50 1.56 23.31
C TYR A 29 9.92 2.03 22.93
N ASN A 30 10.71 1.13 22.39
CA ASN A 30 12.02 1.40 21.80
C ASN A 30 12.31 0.36 20.70
N MET A 31 13.54 0.31 20.16
CA MET A 31 13.93 -0.61 19.10
C MET A 31 13.81 -2.11 19.47
N PHE A 32 13.71 -2.44 20.77
CA PHE A 32 13.75 -3.83 21.25
C PHE A 32 12.48 -4.24 21.99
N ILE A 33 11.69 -3.27 22.49
CA ILE A 33 10.57 -3.54 23.40
C ILE A 33 9.28 -3.02 22.78
N TRP A 34 8.29 -3.88 22.73
CA TRP A 34 6.91 -3.56 22.33
C TRP A 34 6.00 -3.66 23.54
N ASN A 35 5.22 -2.64 23.77
CA ASN A 35 4.20 -2.63 24.82
C ASN A 35 2.84 -2.94 24.22
N MET A 36 2.08 -3.82 24.87
CA MET A 36 0.67 -4.01 24.59
C MET A 36 -0.15 -2.99 25.35
N VAL A 37 -0.84 -2.10 24.63
CA VAL A 37 -1.69 -1.05 25.20
C VAL A 37 -3.13 -1.38 24.91
N ASN A 38 -3.97 -1.40 25.95
CA ASN A 38 -5.41 -1.49 25.79
C ASN A 38 -5.98 -0.08 25.56
N LEU A 39 -6.49 0.16 24.35
CA LEU A 39 -7.30 1.33 24.01
C LEU A 39 -8.75 0.95 24.29
N GLY A 40 -9.31 1.38 25.42
CA GLY A 40 -10.63 0.97 25.91
C GLY A 40 -11.74 1.13 24.87
N LYS A 41 -11.86 2.28 24.22
CA LYS A 41 -12.85 2.55 23.16
C LYS A 41 -12.18 3.20 21.96
N VAL A 42 -12.41 2.66 20.78
CA VAL A 42 -11.89 3.18 19.52
C VAL A 42 -13.02 3.36 18.53
N GLU A 43 -13.02 4.50 17.86
CA GLU A 43 -13.95 4.79 16.77
C GLU A 43 -13.16 4.89 15.47
N ILE A 44 -13.59 4.11 14.47
CA ILE A 44 -12.92 4.04 13.17
C ILE A 44 -13.99 4.21 12.10
N TRP A 45 -13.79 5.15 11.18
CA TRP A 45 -14.58 5.25 9.96
C TRP A 45 -13.68 5.60 8.78
N GLY A 46 -14.13 5.25 7.61
CA GLY A 46 -13.34 5.49 6.42
C GLY A 46 -14.06 5.15 5.14
N VAL A 47 -13.32 5.37 4.07
CA VAL A 47 -13.74 5.06 2.70
C VAL A 47 -12.58 4.38 1.98
N ASP A 48 -12.88 3.25 1.34
CA ASP A 48 -11.97 2.54 0.45
C ASP A 48 -12.46 2.71 -0.99
N ALA A 49 -11.54 3.07 -1.87
CA ALA A 49 -11.79 3.18 -3.30
C ALA A 49 -10.81 2.28 -4.06
N ASN A 50 -11.32 1.47 -4.98
CA ASN A 50 -10.50 0.63 -5.86
C ASN A 50 -10.89 0.88 -7.30
N ILE A 51 -9.90 1.02 -8.16
CA ILE A 51 -10.09 1.14 -9.61
C ILE A 51 -9.25 0.09 -10.33
N ASN A 52 -9.86 -0.60 -11.28
CA ASN A 52 -9.18 -1.50 -12.19
C ASN A 52 -9.68 -1.22 -13.61
N THR A 53 -8.76 -1.03 -14.52
CA THR A 53 -9.12 -0.81 -15.94
C THR A 53 -8.04 -1.37 -16.85
N THR A 54 -8.48 -1.85 -18.02
CA THR A 54 -7.61 -2.36 -19.06
C THR A 54 -7.92 -1.63 -20.36
N PHE A 55 -6.92 -1.00 -20.93
CA PHE A 55 -6.98 -0.36 -22.23
C PHE A 55 -6.29 -1.24 -23.26
N GLN A 56 -7.03 -1.69 -24.26
CA GLN A 56 -6.46 -2.41 -25.39
C GLN A 56 -5.89 -1.38 -26.39
N LEU A 57 -4.57 -1.19 -26.37
CA LEU A 57 -3.90 -0.19 -27.23
C LEU A 57 -3.77 -0.69 -28.69
N ALA A 58 -3.51 -1.99 -28.85
CA ALA A 58 -3.42 -2.66 -30.14
C ALA A 58 -3.64 -4.18 -29.96
N LYS A 59 -3.66 -4.96 -31.05
CA LYS A 59 -3.97 -6.39 -31.02
C LYS A 59 -3.21 -7.21 -29.96
N HIS A 60 -1.97 -6.80 -29.62
CA HIS A 60 -1.09 -7.49 -28.66
C HIS A 60 -0.51 -6.53 -27.60
N TYR A 61 -1.11 -5.36 -27.43
CA TYR A 61 -0.64 -4.36 -26.50
C TYR A 61 -1.78 -3.93 -25.59
N SER A 62 -1.64 -4.19 -24.30
CA SER A 62 -2.59 -3.82 -23.26
C SER A 62 -1.94 -2.96 -22.20
N LEU A 63 -2.64 -1.94 -21.75
CA LEU A 63 -2.25 -1.12 -20.62
C LEU A 63 -3.24 -1.39 -19.49
N LEU A 64 -2.73 -1.93 -18.38
CA LEU A 64 -3.49 -2.24 -17.18
C LEU A 64 -3.21 -1.17 -16.14
N LEU A 65 -4.24 -0.54 -15.64
CA LEU A 65 -4.18 0.41 -14.52
C LEU A 65 -4.94 -0.19 -13.34
N THR A 66 -4.27 -0.30 -12.20
CA THR A 66 -4.90 -0.63 -10.92
C THR A 66 -4.59 0.45 -9.91
N GLY A 67 -5.54 0.77 -9.06
CA GLY A 67 -5.35 1.74 -7.99
C GLY A 67 -6.22 1.40 -6.80
N ASN A 68 -5.70 1.66 -5.61
CA ASN A 68 -6.44 1.60 -4.37
C ASN A 68 -6.13 2.84 -3.54
N TYR A 69 -7.13 3.32 -2.84
CA TYR A 69 -7.03 4.44 -1.94
C TYR A 69 -7.89 4.19 -0.71
N THR A 70 -7.33 4.42 0.46
CA THR A 70 -8.02 4.34 1.74
C THR A 70 -7.91 5.68 2.46
N TYR A 71 -9.05 6.23 2.82
CA TYR A 71 -9.14 7.25 3.87
C TYR A 71 -9.65 6.59 5.13
N GLN A 72 -8.90 6.71 6.24
CA GLN A 72 -9.27 6.14 7.53
C GLN A 72 -9.13 7.20 8.63
N TYR A 73 -10.20 7.41 9.37
CA TYR A 73 -10.20 8.22 10.58
C TYR A 73 -10.39 7.30 11.78
N ALA A 74 -9.29 7.06 12.52
CA ALA A 74 -9.26 6.17 13.66
C ALA A 74 -8.81 6.95 14.91
N VAL A 75 -9.66 7.04 15.92
CA VAL A 75 -9.42 7.86 17.10
C VAL A 75 -9.75 7.14 18.40
N ASP A 76 -9.04 7.53 19.46
CA ASP A 76 -9.30 7.09 20.82
C ASP A 76 -10.51 7.83 21.40
N LYS A 77 -11.46 7.07 21.90
CA LYS A 77 -12.67 7.56 22.58
C LYS A 77 -12.83 6.97 23.99
N THR A 78 -11.73 6.53 24.58
CA THR A 78 -11.73 5.81 25.85
C THR A 78 -12.24 6.67 26.99
N ASP A 79 -11.62 7.81 27.22
CA ASP A 79 -11.92 8.69 28.35
C ASP A 79 -11.95 10.15 27.89
N PRO A 80 -13.11 10.83 28.00
CA PRO A 80 -13.24 12.24 27.64
C PRO A 80 -12.37 13.22 28.44
N GLU A 81 -11.93 12.84 29.63
CA GLU A 81 -11.16 13.70 30.53
C GLU A 81 -9.66 13.72 30.21
N VAL A 82 -9.18 12.78 29.37
CA VAL A 82 -7.76 12.73 29.02
C VAL A 82 -7.44 13.60 27.81
N VAL A 83 -6.23 14.16 27.81
CA VAL A 83 -5.74 15.11 26.78
C VAL A 83 -5.76 14.51 25.36
N TYR A 84 -5.60 13.20 25.24
CA TYR A 84 -5.58 12.50 23.95
C TYR A 84 -6.96 11.98 23.48
N TYR A 85 -8.04 12.38 24.12
CA TYR A 85 -9.38 12.07 23.66
C TYR A 85 -9.62 12.59 22.24
N LYS A 86 -10.12 11.73 21.35
CA LYS A 86 -10.28 11.97 19.90
C LYS A 86 -8.97 12.17 19.13
N HIS A 87 -7.84 11.88 19.72
CA HIS A 87 -6.58 11.88 19.00
C HIS A 87 -6.49 10.64 18.10
N GLN A 88 -5.72 10.78 17.01
CA GLN A 88 -5.45 9.69 16.08
C GLN A 88 -4.66 8.58 16.77
N ILE A 89 -5.07 7.35 16.54
CA ILE A 89 -4.36 6.17 17.06
C ILE A 89 -2.96 6.13 16.45
N ALA A 90 -1.98 5.77 17.29
CA ALA A 90 -0.59 5.63 16.87
C ALA A 90 -0.44 4.67 15.67
N TYR A 91 0.48 4.97 14.78
CA TYR A 91 0.82 4.21 13.57
C TYR A 91 -0.34 4.00 12.58
N THR A 92 -1.41 4.78 12.68
CA THR A 92 -2.56 4.70 11.76
C THR A 92 -2.57 5.92 10.85
N PRO A 93 -2.09 5.84 9.59
CA PRO A 93 -2.14 6.96 8.66
C PRO A 93 -3.58 7.26 8.26
N ARG A 94 -3.90 8.53 7.98
CA ARG A 94 -5.23 8.93 7.50
C ARG A 94 -5.45 8.59 6.03
N HIS A 95 -4.38 8.62 5.24
CA HIS A 95 -4.43 8.33 3.81
C HIS A 95 -3.40 7.27 3.49
N SER A 96 -3.81 6.25 2.76
CA SER A 96 -2.92 5.30 2.11
C SER A 96 -3.37 5.06 0.69
N ALA A 97 -2.43 4.86 -0.21
CA ALA A 97 -2.71 4.64 -1.62
C ALA A 97 -1.70 3.68 -2.24
N GLY A 98 -2.16 2.91 -3.20
CA GLY A 98 -1.33 2.12 -4.08
C GLY A 98 -1.80 2.29 -5.52
N ALA A 99 -0.88 2.27 -6.46
CA ALA A 99 -1.20 2.29 -7.89
C ALA A 99 -0.22 1.42 -8.66
N SER A 100 -0.68 0.79 -9.73
CA SER A 100 0.16 0.06 -10.66
C SER A 100 -0.28 0.33 -12.09
N LEU A 101 0.69 0.55 -12.96
CA LEU A 101 0.51 0.69 -14.40
C LEU A 101 1.37 -0.36 -15.10
N ALA A 102 0.73 -1.32 -15.76
CA ALA A 102 1.42 -2.39 -16.45
C ALA A 102 1.17 -2.32 -17.96
N LEU A 103 2.24 -2.39 -18.73
CA LEU A 103 2.22 -2.53 -20.18
C LEU A 103 2.51 -3.99 -20.54
N GLU A 104 1.52 -4.65 -21.10
CA GLU A 104 1.67 -6.01 -21.64
C GLU A 104 1.87 -5.94 -23.14
N ASN A 105 2.86 -6.70 -23.62
CA ASN A 105 3.21 -6.77 -25.03
C ASN A 105 3.95 -8.09 -25.36
N PRO A 106 4.11 -8.45 -26.65
CA PRO A 106 4.71 -9.72 -27.03
C PRO A 106 6.20 -9.87 -26.71
N PHE A 107 6.90 -8.78 -26.39
CA PHE A 107 8.35 -8.78 -26.19
C PHE A 107 8.74 -8.91 -24.73
N ILE A 108 8.41 -7.90 -23.93
CA ILE A 108 8.70 -7.85 -22.50
C ILE A 108 7.66 -6.97 -21.80
N ASN A 109 7.00 -7.51 -20.80
CA ASN A 109 6.04 -6.76 -20.01
C ASN A 109 6.77 -5.88 -19.00
N ALA A 110 6.25 -4.69 -18.77
CA ALA A 110 6.77 -3.73 -17.81
C ALA A 110 5.65 -3.27 -16.87
N SER A 111 5.94 -3.13 -15.59
CA SER A 111 5.00 -2.59 -14.61
C SER A 111 5.69 -1.58 -13.70
N LEU A 112 5.13 -0.38 -13.63
CA LEU A 112 5.48 0.63 -12.64
C LEU A 112 4.44 0.59 -11.53
N HIS A 113 4.88 0.58 -10.27
CA HIS A 113 4.00 0.63 -9.11
C HIS A 113 4.45 1.71 -8.14
N ALA A 114 3.49 2.25 -7.40
CA ALA A 114 3.70 3.22 -6.35
C ALA A 114 2.86 2.85 -5.14
N THR A 115 3.43 3.01 -3.95
CA THR A 115 2.72 2.85 -2.67
C THR A 115 3.07 4.03 -1.78
N GLY A 116 2.08 4.58 -1.11
CA GLY A 116 2.29 5.72 -0.25
C GLY A 116 1.33 5.77 0.93
N VAL A 117 1.79 6.39 2.00
CA VAL A 117 0.97 6.70 3.18
C VAL A 117 1.25 8.13 3.63
N SER A 118 0.23 8.74 4.22
CA SER A 118 0.36 10.08 4.81
C SER A 118 1.16 10.03 6.13
N LYS A 119 1.44 11.19 6.66
CA LYS A 119 1.99 11.35 8.00
C LYS A 119 1.10 10.67 9.04
N ARG A 120 1.72 10.22 10.13
CA ARG A 120 1.09 9.52 11.25
C ARG A 120 1.84 9.81 12.54
N TYR A 121 1.27 9.46 13.67
CA TYR A 121 1.90 9.65 14.97
C TYR A 121 2.41 8.33 15.54
N ILE A 122 3.46 8.37 16.33
CA ILE A 122 4.02 7.20 17.04
C ILE A 122 3.42 7.02 18.44
N ALA A 123 2.70 8.02 18.94
CA ALA A 123 2.09 8.02 20.27
C ALA A 123 0.72 8.69 20.25
N SER A 124 -0.10 8.41 21.25
CA SER A 124 -1.49 8.87 21.34
C SER A 124 -1.64 10.37 21.53
N GLU A 125 -0.62 11.08 22.06
CA GLU A 125 -0.70 12.52 22.30
C GLU A 125 -0.73 13.37 21.02
N ASN A 126 -0.39 12.80 19.87
CA ASN A 126 -0.38 13.47 18.58
C ASN A 126 0.42 14.80 18.58
N ARG A 127 1.53 14.84 19.30
CA ARG A 127 2.41 16.02 19.34
C ARG A 127 3.26 16.09 18.07
N PRO A 128 3.69 17.28 17.65
CA PRO A 128 4.62 17.40 16.51
C PRO A 128 5.90 16.57 16.66
N SER A 129 6.42 16.43 17.91
CA SER A 129 7.59 15.59 18.21
C SER A 129 7.34 14.09 18.01
N ASN A 130 6.08 13.67 17.98
CA ASN A 130 5.66 12.29 17.79
C ASN A 130 5.16 12.03 16.36
N GLU A 131 5.27 12.99 15.45
CA GLU A 131 4.89 12.86 14.06
C GLU A 131 5.97 12.10 13.28
N MET A 132 5.53 11.19 12.43
CA MET A 132 6.34 10.55 11.40
C MET A 132 5.87 11.03 10.03
N ASP A 133 6.80 11.41 9.20
CA ASP A 133 6.52 11.83 7.82
C ASP A 133 5.84 10.72 7.01
N GLY A 134 5.03 11.14 6.05
CA GLY A 134 4.55 10.27 5.01
C GLY A 134 5.67 9.91 4.03
N TYR A 135 5.44 8.85 3.26
CA TYR A 135 6.35 8.46 2.19
C TYR A 135 5.60 7.97 0.96
N ILE A 136 6.28 8.00 -0.16
CA ILE A 136 5.89 7.33 -1.38
C ILE A 136 7.09 6.52 -1.86
N GLU A 137 6.87 5.23 -2.13
CA GLU A 137 7.82 4.32 -2.73
C GLU A 137 7.37 3.94 -4.12
N TYR A 138 8.31 3.92 -5.06
CA TYR A 138 8.09 3.48 -6.44
C TYR A 138 8.87 2.21 -6.71
N GLY A 139 8.34 1.34 -7.53
CA GLY A 139 9.04 0.17 -8.01
C GLY A 139 8.77 -0.10 -9.49
N LEU A 140 9.71 -0.77 -10.12
CA LEU A 140 9.65 -1.16 -11.53
C LEU A 140 9.85 -2.66 -11.63
N SER A 141 9.02 -3.32 -12.43
CA SER A 141 9.13 -4.74 -12.74
C SER A 141 9.19 -4.92 -14.24
N LEU A 142 10.11 -5.78 -14.71
CA LEU A 142 10.16 -6.27 -16.06
C LEU A 142 9.97 -7.78 -16.03
N TYR A 143 9.07 -8.33 -16.83
CA TYR A 143 8.79 -9.75 -16.80
C TYR A 143 8.42 -10.31 -18.17
N ARG A 144 8.79 -11.58 -18.38
CA ARG A 144 8.46 -12.32 -19.59
C ARG A 144 8.26 -13.79 -19.29
N SER A 145 7.24 -14.38 -19.95
CA SER A 145 7.01 -15.81 -19.98
C SER A 145 7.33 -16.35 -21.37
N PHE A 146 8.01 -17.48 -21.46
CA PHE A 146 8.27 -18.17 -22.71
C PHE A 146 8.26 -19.68 -22.52
N LYS A 147 7.89 -20.41 -23.58
CA LYS A 147 7.77 -21.86 -23.55
C LYS A 147 8.89 -22.50 -24.36
N ILE A 148 9.60 -23.44 -23.74
CA ILE A 148 10.58 -24.28 -24.41
C ILE A 148 10.18 -25.74 -24.20
N LYS A 149 9.78 -26.43 -25.26
CA LYS A 149 9.21 -27.79 -25.23
C LYS A 149 7.99 -27.84 -24.27
N LYS A 150 8.05 -28.68 -23.22
CA LYS A 150 6.99 -28.83 -22.22
C LYS A 150 7.13 -27.85 -21.03
N PHE A 151 8.25 -27.13 -20.94
CA PHE A 151 8.53 -26.23 -19.84
C PHE A 151 8.11 -24.80 -20.16
N THR A 152 7.47 -24.13 -19.20
CA THR A 152 7.19 -22.70 -19.25
C THR A 152 8.11 -21.98 -18.26
N TYR A 153 8.90 -21.07 -18.76
CA TYR A 153 9.82 -20.25 -17.99
C TYR A 153 9.23 -18.87 -17.77
N ASN A 154 9.20 -18.41 -16.52
CA ASN A 154 8.83 -17.06 -16.15
C ASN A 154 10.04 -16.35 -15.55
N LEU A 155 10.53 -15.33 -16.22
CA LEU A 155 11.62 -14.49 -15.74
C LEU A 155 11.05 -13.14 -15.32
N ARG A 156 11.48 -12.66 -14.16
CA ARG A 156 11.07 -11.36 -13.60
C ARG A 156 12.24 -10.69 -12.92
N GLY A 157 12.49 -9.43 -13.29
CA GLY A 157 13.42 -8.53 -12.62
C GLY A 157 12.64 -7.40 -11.97
N ASP A 158 12.90 -7.13 -10.70
CA ASP A 158 12.26 -6.06 -9.93
C ASP A 158 13.31 -5.07 -9.42
N ILE A 159 12.99 -3.79 -9.50
CA ILE A 159 13.65 -2.70 -8.78
C ILE A 159 12.67 -2.19 -7.74
N ILE A 160 12.99 -2.39 -6.48
CA ILE A 160 12.20 -1.96 -5.33
C ILE A 160 12.79 -0.65 -4.82
N ASN A 161 11.96 0.29 -4.39
CA ASN A 161 12.35 1.61 -3.95
C ASN A 161 13.22 2.33 -5.00
N LEU A 162 12.67 2.48 -6.22
CA LEU A 162 13.34 3.06 -7.38
C LEU A 162 13.92 4.46 -7.08
N GLY A 163 13.22 5.25 -6.26
CA GLY A 163 13.64 6.58 -5.80
C GLY A 163 14.73 6.58 -4.73
N ASN A 164 15.12 5.41 -4.21
CA ASN A 164 16.02 5.27 -3.06
C ASN A 164 15.60 6.13 -1.85
N LYS A 165 14.29 6.22 -1.61
CA LYS A 165 13.73 7.00 -0.51
C LYS A 165 14.07 6.34 0.82
N GLN A 166 14.64 7.10 1.76
CA GLN A 166 14.80 6.65 3.14
C GLN A 166 13.53 6.97 3.91
N TYR A 167 12.93 5.96 4.53
CA TYR A 167 11.72 6.10 5.33
C TYR A 167 11.62 4.97 6.36
N ASP A 168 10.84 5.23 7.41
CA ASP A 168 10.52 4.25 8.45
C ASP A 168 9.03 3.88 8.36
N ILE A 169 8.69 2.61 8.50
CA ILE A 169 7.31 2.17 8.76
C ILE A 169 7.01 2.30 10.24
N VAL A 170 7.92 1.88 11.08
CA VAL A 170 7.92 2.03 12.53
C VAL A 170 9.13 2.87 12.90
N LYS A 171 8.99 3.77 13.87
CA LYS A 171 10.06 4.65 14.36
C LYS A 171 11.34 3.87 14.63
N SER A 172 12.44 4.31 14.06
CA SER A 172 13.78 3.69 14.19
C SER A 172 13.92 2.31 13.51
N TYR A 173 12.98 1.93 12.65
CA TYR A 173 13.07 0.75 11.79
C TYR A 173 13.13 1.20 10.33
N PRO A 174 14.31 1.58 9.83
CA PRO A 174 14.45 2.07 8.46
C PRO A 174 14.17 0.94 7.46
N MET A 175 13.42 1.28 6.44
CA MET A 175 13.19 0.37 5.32
C MET A 175 14.42 0.30 4.40
N PRO A 176 14.64 -0.83 3.72
CA PRO A 176 15.74 -0.94 2.78
C PRO A 176 15.69 0.14 1.70
N GLY A 177 16.85 0.67 1.34
CA GLY A 177 17.00 1.52 0.17
C GLY A 177 16.70 0.75 -1.12
N ARG A 178 17.09 1.31 -2.26
CA ARG A 178 16.90 0.65 -3.55
C ARG A 178 17.49 -0.76 -3.53
N SER A 179 16.67 -1.73 -3.93
CA SER A 179 17.06 -3.13 -4.01
C SER A 179 16.63 -3.75 -5.33
N TYR A 180 17.30 -4.84 -5.71
CA TYR A 180 17.08 -5.54 -6.97
C TYR A 180 16.76 -7.00 -6.68
N LYS A 181 15.77 -7.54 -7.38
CA LYS A 181 15.37 -8.94 -7.23
C LYS A 181 15.23 -9.57 -8.62
N LEU A 182 15.81 -10.75 -8.80
CA LEU A 182 15.61 -11.58 -9.99
C LEU A 182 14.87 -12.85 -9.58
N THR A 183 13.80 -13.17 -10.28
CA THR A 183 12.99 -14.37 -10.04
C THR A 183 12.92 -15.18 -11.33
N CYS A 184 13.19 -16.48 -11.24
CA CYS A 184 12.97 -17.44 -12.31
C CYS A 184 12.06 -18.55 -11.79
N SER A 185 10.95 -18.81 -12.49
CA SER A 185 10.02 -19.91 -12.19
C SER A 185 9.91 -20.82 -13.39
N ILE A 186 9.90 -22.13 -13.17
CA ILE A 186 9.79 -23.15 -14.21
C ILE A 186 8.56 -24.01 -13.89
N HIS A 187 7.65 -24.12 -14.85
CA HIS A 187 6.46 -24.99 -14.78
C HIS A 187 6.60 -26.11 -15.81
N PHE A 188 6.29 -27.33 -15.42
CA PHE A 188 6.41 -28.54 -16.23
C PHE A 188 5.13 -29.38 -16.21
#